data_4a8ed2e1d73863ef9353288eccb10e43
#
_entry.id   4a8ed2e1d73863ef9353288eccb10e43
#
_cell.length_a   1.000
_cell.length_b   1.000
_cell.length_c   1.000
_cell.angle_alpha   90.00
_cell.angle_beta   90.00
_cell.angle_gamma   90.00
#
_symmetry.space_group_name_H-M   'P 1'
#
loop_
_entity.id
_entity.type
_entity.pdbx_description
1 polymer ?
#
loop_
_entity_poly.entity_id
_entity_poly.type
_entity_poly.pdbx_seq_one_letter_code
_entity_poly.pdbx_strand_id
1 'polypeptide(L)'
;MSPGLIVLLLSLLLGLQPVTTDLYLPALPALTEGFGASMAQAQLTLTALLLSFGLSQLVWGPLSDRFGRRPVLLWGMVAYVAASVGSALAASMDLLIVWRTVQGAAMGAGVMAARAVVRDLYQPVDAARAMSKGLSGLGVIACASAPLGGLLSDLFGWRATLLGVAVFGAATLALIALRFVETVPPANRRGMHPVSLAKTWGLILRHPTFLVFIGVRHRFPSD
;
A
#
# COMPACT_ATOMS: atom_id res chain seq x y z
N MET A 1 1.55 -21.51 -8.60
CA MET A 1 0.84 -21.21 -7.31
C MET A 1 -0.58 -21.74 -7.39
N SER A 2 -1.14 -22.26 -6.29
CA SER A 2 -2.55 -22.68 -6.27
C SER A 2 -3.50 -21.44 -6.33
N PRO A 3 -4.71 -21.58 -6.90
CA PRO A 3 -5.67 -20.47 -6.94
C PRO A 3 -6.00 -19.87 -5.56
N GLY A 4 -6.12 -20.73 -4.54
CA GLY A 4 -6.35 -20.29 -3.16
C GLY A 4 -5.21 -19.47 -2.58
N LEU A 5 -3.96 -19.82 -2.87
CA LEU A 5 -2.79 -19.05 -2.44
C LEU A 5 -2.76 -17.66 -3.12
N ILE A 6 -3.14 -17.57 -4.39
CA ILE A 6 -3.21 -16.31 -5.10
C ILE A 6 -4.27 -15.41 -4.46
N VAL A 7 -5.46 -15.93 -4.17
CA VAL A 7 -6.53 -15.18 -3.50
C VAL A 7 -6.09 -14.71 -2.12
N LEU A 8 -5.43 -15.58 -1.33
CA LEU A 8 -4.89 -15.19 -0.02
C LEU A 8 -3.86 -14.07 -0.14
N LEU A 9 -2.91 -14.18 -1.06
CA LEU A 9 -1.91 -13.14 -1.30
C LEU A 9 -2.56 -11.81 -1.72
N LEU A 10 -3.57 -11.86 -2.60
CA LEU A 10 -4.33 -10.68 -2.99
C LEU A 10 -5.02 -10.03 -1.79
N SER A 11 -5.70 -10.82 -0.95
CA SER A 11 -6.38 -10.32 0.24
C SER A 11 -5.41 -9.65 1.22
N LEU A 12 -4.25 -10.26 1.46
CA LEU A 12 -3.23 -9.72 2.35
C LEU A 12 -2.59 -8.45 1.79
N LEU A 13 -2.22 -8.45 0.50
CA LEU A 13 -1.57 -7.30 -0.15
C LEU A 13 -2.52 -6.10 -0.28
N LEU A 14 -3.79 -6.33 -0.63
CA LEU A 14 -4.80 -5.29 -0.66
C LEU A 14 -5.19 -4.86 0.76
N GLY A 15 -5.18 -5.77 1.73
CA GLY A 15 -5.42 -5.54 3.15
C GLY A 15 -4.35 -4.72 3.85
N LEU A 16 -3.16 -4.52 3.26
CA LEU A 16 -2.12 -3.66 3.82
C LEU A 16 -2.64 -2.25 4.13
N GLN A 17 -3.44 -1.68 3.23
CA GLN A 17 -3.96 -0.32 3.40
C GLN A 17 -4.91 -0.21 4.61
N PRO A 18 -6.02 -0.96 4.71
CA PRO A 18 -6.91 -0.86 5.86
C PRO A 18 -6.21 -1.27 7.17
N VAL A 19 -5.35 -2.27 7.18
CA VAL A 19 -4.59 -2.60 8.40
C VAL A 19 -3.73 -1.42 8.83
N THR A 20 -3.05 -0.76 7.88
CA THR A 20 -2.15 0.37 8.21
C THR A 20 -2.91 1.60 8.68
N THR A 21 -4.13 1.84 8.19
CA THR A 21 -4.96 3.02 8.54
C THR A 21 -5.91 2.74 9.67
N ASP A 22 -6.72 1.70 9.56
CA ASP A 22 -7.88 1.50 10.43
C ASP A 22 -7.50 0.91 11.78
N LEU A 23 -6.45 0.07 11.82
CA LEU A 23 -5.89 -0.43 13.08
C LEU A 23 -5.21 0.68 13.89
N TYR A 24 -4.70 1.72 13.22
CA TYR A 24 -4.05 2.86 13.85
C TYR A 24 -5.02 3.96 14.31
N LEU A 25 -6.16 4.15 13.61
CA LEU A 25 -7.09 5.24 13.88
C LEU A 25 -7.57 5.34 15.35
N PRO A 26 -7.96 4.23 16.02
CA PRO A 26 -8.38 4.30 17.43
C PRO A 26 -7.28 4.73 18.39
N ALA A 27 -6.01 4.59 18.02
CA ALA A 27 -4.87 4.95 18.83
C ALA A 27 -4.50 6.44 18.77
N LEU A 28 -5.11 7.24 17.88
CA LEU A 28 -4.78 8.67 17.69
C LEU A 28 -4.90 9.50 18.99
N PRO A 29 -5.95 9.38 19.81
CA PRO A 29 -6.04 10.14 21.07
C PRO A 29 -4.90 9.82 22.02
N ALA A 30 -4.64 8.53 22.27
CA ALA A 30 -3.56 8.10 23.16
C ALA A 30 -2.17 8.52 22.64
N LEU A 31 -2.00 8.60 21.32
CA LEU A 31 -0.78 9.06 20.68
C LEU A 31 -0.58 10.58 20.87
N THR A 32 -1.64 11.39 20.73
CA THR A 32 -1.56 12.84 20.98
C THR A 32 -1.19 13.13 22.41
N GLU A 33 -1.78 12.41 23.37
CA GLU A 33 -1.43 12.53 24.79
C GLU A 33 0.01 12.09 25.05
N GLY A 34 0.44 10.96 24.47
CA GLY A 34 1.77 10.40 24.68
C GLY A 34 2.92 11.28 24.16
N PHE A 35 2.69 12.08 23.11
CA PHE A 35 3.67 13.01 22.56
C PHE A 35 3.43 14.47 22.97
N GLY A 36 2.35 14.79 23.67
CA GLY A 36 1.94 16.19 23.91
C GLY A 36 1.67 16.96 22.62
N ALA A 37 1.19 16.26 21.60
CA ALA A 37 0.99 16.79 20.26
C ALA A 37 -0.48 17.17 20.00
N SER A 38 -0.70 18.05 19.01
CA SER A 38 -2.06 18.38 18.58
C SER A 38 -2.68 17.28 17.73
N MET A 39 -4.02 17.22 17.67
CA MET A 39 -4.74 16.31 16.78
C MET A 39 -4.39 16.58 15.30
N ALA A 40 -4.10 17.81 14.94
CA ALA A 40 -3.66 18.17 13.59
C ALA A 40 -2.32 17.52 13.23
N GLN A 41 -1.36 17.48 14.15
CA GLN A 41 -0.10 16.78 13.95
C GLN A 41 -0.28 15.25 13.85
N ALA A 42 -1.18 14.68 14.65
CA ALA A 42 -1.51 13.26 14.53
C ALA A 42 -2.16 12.92 13.18
N GLN A 43 -3.04 13.77 12.66
CA GLN A 43 -3.64 13.62 11.32
C GLN A 43 -2.61 13.76 10.20
N LEU A 44 -1.54 14.55 10.38
CA LEU A 44 -0.45 14.63 9.40
C LEU A 44 0.25 13.29 9.20
N THR A 45 0.29 12.42 10.20
CA THR A 45 0.84 11.06 10.06
C THR A 45 0.08 10.24 9.03
N LEU A 46 -1.26 10.34 9.00
CA LEU A 46 -2.12 9.67 8.03
C LEU A 46 -2.03 10.34 6.66
N THR A 47 -2.03 11.68 6.63
CA THR A 47 -1.90 12.43 5.38
C THR A 47 -0.57 12.11 4.68
N ALA A 48 0.53 12.11 5.41
CA ALA A 48 1.86 11.77 4.90
C ALA A 48 1.92 10.33 4.37
N LEU A 49 1.33 9.39 5.11
CA LEU A 49 1.22 7.99 4.69
C LEU A 49 0.43 7.84 3.39
N LEU A 50 -0.77 8.42 3.31
CA LEU A 50 -1.64 8.28 2.15
C LEU A 50 -1.10 9.00 0.91
N LEU A 51 -0.50 10.17 1.11
CA LEU A 51 0.12 10.93 0.02
C LEU A 51 1.32 10.17 -0.56
N SER A 52 2.22 9.69 0.30
CA SER A 52 3.38 8.92 -0.14
C SER A 52 2.97 7.58 -0.78
N PHE A 53 1.93 6.92 -0.27
CA PHE A 53 1.34 5.73 -0.88
C PHE A 53 0.85 6.01 -2.30
N GLY A 54 0.07 7.09 -2.50
CA GLY A 54 -0.45 7.46 -3.83
C GLY A 54 0.68 7.76 -4.81
N LEU A 55 1.64 8.59 -4.41
CA LEU A 55 2.78 8.97 -5.26
C LEU A 55 3.69 7.78 -5.58
N SER A 56 3.91 6.89 -4.63
CA SER A 56 4.80 5.73 -4.81
C SER A 56 4.30 4.74 -5.86
N GLN A 57 2.99 4.64 -6.08
CA GLN A 57 2.43 3.74 -7.10
C GLN A 57 2.90 4.10 -8.51
N LEU A 58 3.21 5.37 -8.76
CA LEU A 58 3.77 5.83 -10.03
C LEU A 58 5.19 5.29 -10.28
N VAL A 59 5.93 5.00 -9.21
CA VAL A 59 7.30 4.50 -9.26
C VAL A 59 7.34 2.97 -9.26
N TRP A 60 6.54 2.34 -8.39
CA TRP A 60 6.55 0.89 -8.22
C TRP A 60 6.11 0.12 -9.47
N GLY A 61 5.20 0.68 -10.27
CA GLY A 61 4.76 0.07 -11.53
C GLY A 61 5.93 -0.20 -12.48
N PRO A 62 6.60 0.86 -12.98
CA PRO A 62 7.77 0.72 -13.87
C PRO A 62 8.91 -0.09 -13.26
N LEU A 63 9.16 0.06 -11.95
CA LEU A 63 10.22 -0.66 -11.25
C LEU A 63 9.95 -2.19 -11.29
N SER A 64 8.70 -2.56 -11.08
CA SER A 64 8.26 -3.96 -11.09
C SER A 64 8.23 -4.57 -12.50
N ASP A 65 7.98 -3.77 -13.54
CA ASP A 65 8.08 -4.20 -14.93
C ASP A 65 9.53 -4.44 -15.36
N ARG A 66 10.49 -3.73 -14.74
CA ARG A 66 11.92 -3.88 -15.03
C ARG A 66 12.59 -5.02 -14.26
N PHE A 67 12.42 -5.04 -12.94
CA PHE A 67 13.15 -5.97 -12.07
C PHE A 67 12.40 -7.28 -11.83
N GLY A 68 11.11 -7.34 -12.16
CA GLY A 68 10.21 -8.44 -11.86
C GLY A 68 9.33 -8.16 -10.65
N ARG A 69 8.24 -8.93 -10.52
CA ARG A 69 7.25 -8.72 -9.45
C ARG A 69 7.81 -9.12 -8.09
N ARG A 70 8.46 -10.28 -8.01
CA ARG A 70 8.93 -10.84 -6.76
C ARG A 70 9.98 -10.00 -6.05
N PRO A 71 11.10 -9.57 -6.69
CA PRO A 71 12.11 -8.75 -6.03
C PRO A 71 11.54 -7.42 -5.52
N VAL A 72 10.77 -6.74 -6.37
CA VAL A 72 10.19 -5.43 -6.01
C VAL A 72 9.20 -5.57 -4.86
N LEU A 73 8.38 -6.62 -4.86
CA LEU A 73 7.46 -6.91 -3.78
C LEU A 73 8.19 -7.20 -2.47
N LEU A 74 9.28 -7.99 -2.50
CA LEU A 74 10.10 -8.26 -1.33
C LEU A 74 10.76 -6.98 -0.79
N TRP A 75 11.36 -6.13 -1.64
CA TRP A 75 11.95 -4.86 -1.22
C TRP A 75 10.92 -3.94 -0.56
N GLY A 76 9.76 -3.79 -1.20
CA GLY A 76 8.67 -2.98 -0.66
C GLY A 76 8.18 -3.50 0.69
N MET A 77 8.00 -4.81 0.82
CA MET A 77 7.51 -5.41 2.07
C MET A 77 8.55 -5.35 3.20
N VAL A 78 9.85 -5.52 2.90
CA VAL A 78 10.92 -5.31 3.90
C VAL A 78 10.92 -3.87 4.38
N ALA A 79 10.88 -2.90 3.45
CA ALA A 79 10.80 -1.48 3.80
C ALA A 79 9.53 -1.15 4.61
N TYR A 80 8.38 -1.76 4.26
CA TYR A 80 7.13 -1.59 4.99
C TYR A 80 7.23 -2.09 6.44
N VAL A 81 7.77 -3.30 6.64
CA VAL A 81 7.95 -3.87 8.00
C VAL A 81 8.93 -3.02 8.81
N ALA A 82 10.06 -2.64 8.23
CA ALA A 82 11.04 -1.79 8.88
C ALA A 82 10.44 -0.43 9.29
N ALA A 83 9.68 0.20 8.39
CA ALA A 83 9.00 1.46 8.68
C ALA A 83 7.88 1.32 9.73
N SER A 84 7.18 0.19 9.77
CA SER A 84 6.17 -0.10 10.79
C SER A 84 6.80 -0.23 12.18
N VAL A 85 7.92 -0.96 12.29
CA VAL A 85 8.69 -1.07 13.53
C VAL A 85 9.28 0.30 13.91
N GLY A 86 9.86 1.03 12.96
CA GLY A 86 10.37 2.38 13.20
C GLY A 86 9.28 3.35 13.71
N SER A 87 8.06 3.23 13.17
CA SER A 87 6.89 3.98 13.66
C SER A 87 6.55 3.65 15.13
N ALA A 88 6.57 2.37 15.49
CA ALA A 88 6.30 1.93 16.88
C ALA A 88 7.38 2.40 17.87
N LEU A 89 8.63 2.53 17.42
CA LEU A 89 9.78 2.97 18.20
C LEU A 89 10.01 4.48 18.14
N ALA A 90 9.18 5.24 17.44
CA ALA A 90 9.36 6.67 17.29
C ALA A 90 9.38 7.39 18.65
N ALA A 91 10.39 8.26 18.83
CA ALA A 91 10.59 9.05 20.04
C ALA A 91 9.94 10.44 19.95
N SER A 92 9.52 10.88 18.76
CA SER A 92 8.86 12.15 18.51
C SER A 92 7.79 12.03 17.43
N MET A 93 6.86 13.00 17.41
CA MET A 93 5.82 13.07 16.39
C MET A 93 6.43 13.26 14.99
N ASP A 94 7.46 14.08 14.84
CA ASP A 94 8.11 14.32 13.56
C ASP A 94 8.78 13.04 13.02
N LEU A 95 9.44 12.28 13.89
CA LEU A 95 10.04 11.01 13.51
C LEU A 95 8.96 9.98 13.12
N LEU A 96 7.82 9.98 13.80
CA LEU A 96 6.68 9.17 13.44
C LEU A 96 6.16 9.53 12.04
N ILE A 97 6.01 10.83 11.72
CA ILE A 97 5.59 11.30 10.39
C ILE A 97 6.55 10.80 9.32
N VAL A 98 7.86 10.87 9.55
CA VAL A 98 8.87 10.35 8.62
C VAL A 98 8.70 8.85 8.39
N TRP A 99 8.59 8.05 9.46
CA TRP A 99 8.39 6.60 9.32
C TRP A 99 7.07 6.26 8.62
N ARG A 100 5.99 6.99 8.90
CA ARG A 100 4.70 6.81 8.22
C ARG A 100 4.78 7.16 6.74
N THR A 101 5.58 8.17 6.36
CA THR A 101 5.86 8.49 4.95
C THR A 101 6.56 7.34 4.25
N VAL A 102 7.62 6.80 4.85
CA VAL A 102 8.33 5.63 4.30
C VAL A 102 7.41 4.41 4.21
N GLN A 103 6.60 4.17 5.24
CA GLN A 103 5.64 3.07 5.28
C GLN A 103 4.60 3.17 4.16
N GLY A 104 4.03 4.36 3.93
CA GLY A 104 3.09 4.60 2.85
C GLY A 104 3.73 4.36 1.47
N ALA A 105 4.92 4.88 1.25
CA ALA A 105 5.66 4.66 0.01
C ALA A 105 5.93 3.16 -0.22
N ALA A 106 6.35 2.43 0.80
CA ALA A 106 6.61 0.99 0.73
C ALA A 106 5.33 0.16 0.49
N MET A 107 4.22 0.53 1.13
CA MET A 107 2.91 -0.11 0.97
C MET A 107 2.43 -0.10 -0.49
N GLY A 108 2.77 0.94 -1.25
CA GLY A 108 2.43 1.06 -2.66
C GLY A 108 2.95 -0.10 -3.51
N ALA A 109 4.10 -0.69 -3.16
CA ALA A 109 4.63 -1.86 -3.85
C ALA A 109 3.69 -3.07 -3.75
N GLY A 110 3.14 -3.33 -2.55
CA GLY A 110 2.22 -4.44 -2.31
C GLY A 110 0.91 -4.30 -3.08
N VAL A 111 0.26 -3.16 -2.96
CA VAL A 111 -1.04 -2.91 -3.61
C VAL A 111 -0.91 -2.87 -5.14
N MET A 112 0.17 -2.30 -5.66
CA MET A 112 0.45 -2.30 -7.10
C MET A 112 0.71 -3.73 -7.60
N ALA A 113 1.55 -4.49 -6.87
CA ALA A 113 1.89 -5.87 -7.25
C ALA A 113 0.65 -6.78 -7.24
N ALA A 114 -0.28 -6.62 -6.30
CA ALA A 114 -1.52 -7.38 -6.25
C ALA A 114 -2.30 -7.29 -7.57
N ARG A 115 -2.48 -6.07 -8.09
CA ARG A 115 -3.18 -5.84 -9.37
C ARG A 115 -2.39 -6.36 -10.57
N ALA A 116 -1.06 -6.20 -10.55
CA ALA A 116 -0.19 -6.66 -11.62
C ALA A 116 -0.17 -8.20 -11.74
N VAL A 117 -0.06 -8.90 -10.61
CA VAL A 117 -0.07 -10.37 -10.55
C VAL A 117 -1.36 -10.96 -11.12
N VAL A 118 -2.52 -10.35 -10.82
CA VAL A 118 -3.80 -10.81 -11.39
C VAL A 118 -3.80 -10.65 -12.91
N ARG A 119 -3.32 -9.52 -13.41
CA ARG A 119 -3.21 -9.26 -14.85
C ARG A 119 -2.23 -10.21 -15.54
N ASP A 120 -1.15 -10.58 -14.86
CA ASP A 120 -0.11 -11.45 -15.43
C ASP A 120 -0.55 -12.93 -15.49
N LEU A 121 -1.43 -13.37 -14.58
CA LEU A 121 -1.79 -14.78 -14.41
C LEU A 121 -3.15 -15.17 -14.99
N TYR A 122 -4.06 -14.23 -15.19
CA TYR A 122 -5.46 -14.52 -15.53
C TYR A 122 -5.93 -13.80 -16.80
N GLN A 123 -6.81 -14.47 -17.55
CA GLN A 123 -7.60 -13.83 -18.61
C GLN A 123 -8.64 -12.88 -17.97
N PRO A 124 -9.17 -11.88 -18.70
CA PRO A 124 -10.00 -10.81 -18.13
C PRO A 124 -11.16 -11.28 -17.24
N VAL A 125 -11.88 -12.32 -17.62
CA VAL A 125 -13.03 -12.85 -16.85
C VAL A 125 -12.57 -13.49 -15.53
N ASP A 126 -11.52 -14.31 -15.58
CA ASP A 126 -10.99 -14.98 -14.40
C ASP A 126 -10.22 -14.01 -13.50
N ALA A 127 -9.59 -12.98 -14.10
CA ALA A 127 -8.98 -11.87 -13.38
C ALA A 127 -10.02 -11.12 -12.52
N ALA A 128 -11.20 -10.83 -13.09
CA ALA A 128 -12.28 -10.21 -12.34
C ALA A 128 -12.77 -11.07 -11.17
N ARG A 129 -12.90 -12.38 -11.38
CA ARG A 129 -13.28 -13.34 -10.30
C ARG A 129 -12.23 -13.42 -9.20
N ALA A 130 -10.95 -13.51 -9.57
CA ALA A 130 -9.84 -13.56 -8.61
C ALA A 130 -9.77 -12.27 -7.80
N MET A 131 -9.90 -11.12 -8.45
CA MET A 131 -9.93 -9.81 -7.80
C MET A 131 -11.12 -9.65 -6.86
N SER A 132 -12.32 -10.09 -7.26
CA SER A 132 -13.52 -10.08 -6.41
C SER A 132 -13.31 -10.89 -5.12
N LYS A 133 -12.74 -12.10 -5.23
CA LYS A 133 -12.40 -12.91 -4.04
C LYS A 133 -11.34 -12.25 -3.16
N GLY A 134 -10.31 -11.64 -3.76
CA GLY A 134 -9.30 -10.87 -3.03
C GLY A 134 -9.90 -9.67 -2.30
N LEU A 135 -10.83 -8.95 -2.92
CA LEU A 135 -11.56 -7.83 -2.31
C LEU A 135 -12.50 -8.31 -1.18
N SER A 136 -13.10 -9.49 -1.28
CA SER A 136 -13.87 -10.06 -0.17
C SER A 136 -12.97 -10.34 1.04
N GLY A 137 -11.78 -10.89 0.84
CA GLY A 137 -10.80 -11.09 1.90
C GLY A 137 -10.30 -9.77 2.51
N LEU A 138 -10.04 -8.75 1.66
CA LEU A 138 -9.76 -7.39 2.12
C LEU A 138 -10.90 -6.87 3.00
N GLY A 139 -12.16 -7.07 2.62
CA GLY A 139 -13.32 -6.63 3.42
C GLY A 139 -13.32 -7.22 4.82
N VAL A 140 -13.03 -8.52 4.96
CA VAL A 140 -12.91 -9.18 6.28
C VAL A 140 -11.79 -8.54 7.10
N ILE A 141 -10.61 -8.33 6.49
CA ILE A 141 -9.45 -7.69 7.14
C ILE A 141 -9.81 -6.27 7.60
N ALA A 142 -10.45 -5.48 6.74
CA ALA A 142 -10.84 -4.10 7.04
C ALA A 142 -11.84 -4.04 8.21
N CYS A 143 -12.88 -4.89 8.19
CA CYS A 143 -13.85 -4.96 9.28
C CYS A 143 -13.22 -5.34 10.63
N ALA A 144 -12.19 -6.17 10.64
CA ALA A 144 -11.49 -6.57 11.85
C ALA A 144 -10.47 -5.53 12.33
N SER A 145 -9.93 -4.69 11.44
CA SER A 145 -8.79 -3.81 11.74
C SER A 145 -9.09 -2.78 12.82
N ALA A 146 -10.19 -2.04 12.72
CA ALA A 146 -10.52 -0.99 13.68
C ALA A 146 -10.85 -1.54 15.09
N PRO A 147 -11.68 -2.58 15.26
CA PRO A 147 -11.90 -3.19 16.57
C PRO A 147 -10.62 -3.75 17.21
N LEU A 148 -9.78 -4.43 16.42
CA LEU A 148 -8.50 -4.93 16.90
C LEU A 148 -7.55 -3.79 17.29
N GLY A 149 -7.55 -2.69 16.52
CA GLY A 149 -6.78 -1.50 16.82
C GLY A 149 -7.19 -0.86 18.15
N GLY A 150 -8.49 -0.71 18.40
CA GLY A 150 -9.02 -0.23 19.68
C GLY A 150 -8.57 -1.13 20.82
N LEU A 151 -8.79 -2.43 20.72
CA LEU A 151 -8.38 -3.40 21.75
C LEU A 151 -6.87 -3.36 22.04
N LEU A 152 -6.04 -3.30 21.02
CA LEU A 152 -4.57 -3.21 21.18
C LEU A 152 -4.17 -1.90 21.86
N SER A 153 -4.80 -0.78 21.45
CA SER A 153 -4.51 0.53 22.05
C SER A 153 -4.91 0.58 23.53
N ASP A 154 -6.08 0.04 23.88
CA ASP A 154 -6.62 0.07 25.25
C ASP A 154 -5.83 -0.84 26.19
N LEU A 155 -5.43 -2.04 25.75
CA LEU A 155 -4.73 -3.02 26.59
C LEU A 155 -3.22 -2.79 26.67
N PHE A 156 -2.59 -2.35 25.58
CA PHE A 156 -1.13 -2.32 25.45
C PHE A 156 -0.57 -0.95 25.01
N GLY A 157 -1.46 0.03 24.84
CA GLY A 157 -1.09 1.38 24.40
C GLY A 157 -0.92 1.50 22.88
N TRP A 158 -0.85 2.74 22.41
CA TRP A 158 -0.82 3.09 20.98
C TRP A 158 0.34 2.44 20.18
N ARG A 159 1.48 2.18 20.83
CA ARG A 159 2.62 1.50 20.18
C ARG A 159 2.28 0.07 19.76
N ALA A 160 1.40 -0.61 20.48
CA ALA A 160 0.98 -1.97 20.16
C ALA A 160 0.19 -2.04 18.85
N THR A 161 -0.56 -1.00 18.49
CA THR A 161 -1.25 -0.94 17.19
C THR A 161 -0.27 -0.92 16.03
N LEU A 162 0.81 -0.14 16.14
CA LEU A 162 1.88 -0.08 15.12
C LEU A 162 2.69 -1.37 15.03
N LEU A 163 2.92 -2.03 16.17
CA LEU A 163 3.51 -3.39 16.17
C LEU A 163 2.56 -4.41 15.56
N GLY A 164 1.27 -4.31 15.76
CA GLY A 164 0.26 -5.14 15.08
C GLY A 164 0.34 -5.00 13.55
N VAL A 165 0.49 -3.77 13.07
CA VAL A 165 0.74 -3.48 11.65
C VAL A 165 2.05 -4.13 11.17
N ALA A 166 3.12 -4.06 11.97
CA ALA A 166 4.40 -4.69 11.65
C ALA A 166 4.29 -6.22 11.59
N VAL A 167 3.57 -6.84 12.52
CA VAL A 167 3.32 -8.31 12.54
C VAL A 167 2.53 -8.73 11.31
N PHE A 168 1.47 -8.01 10.93
CA PHE A 168 0.73 -8.29 9.70
C PHE A 168 1.62 -8.19 8.45
N GLY A 169 2.44 -7.14 8.37
CA GLY A 169 3.40 -6.96 7.30
C GLY A 169 4.45 -8.06 7.24
N ALA A 170 4.98 -8.46 8.39
CA ALA A 170 5.97 -9.54 8.50
C ALA A 170 5.38 -10.91 8.10
N ALA A 171 4.15 -11.22 8.52
CA ALA A 171 3.44 -12.43 8.10
C ALA A 171 3.22 -12.46 6.57
N THR A 172 2.81 -11.32 6.01
CA THR A 172 2.64 -11.16 4.55
C THR A 172 3.98 -11.32 3.82
N LEU A 173 5.05 -10.68 4.31
CA LEU A 173 6.41 -10.80 3.78
C LEU A 173 6.90 -12.27 3.82
N ALA A 174 6.70 -12.97 4.93
CA ALA A 174 7.08 -14.36 5.07
C ALA A 174 6.35 -15.26 4.05
N LEU A 175 5.05 -15.04 3.88
CA LEU A 175 4.26 -15.80 2.90
C LEU A 175 4.76 -15.54 1.46
N ILE A 176 5.08 -14.29 1.13
CA ILE A 176 5.66 -13.93 -0.18
C ILE A 176 7.02 -14.58 -0.37
N ALA A 177 7.90 -14.48 0.61
CA ALA A 177 9.25 -15.03 0.52
C ALA A 177 9.24 -16.56 0.31
N LEU A 178 8.32 -17.25 0.98
CA LEU A 178 8.23 -18.72 0.96
C LEU A 178 7.43 -19.28 -0.22
N ARG A 179 6.40 -18.57 -0.69
CA ARG A 179 5.41 -19.15 -1.60
C ARG A 179 5.19 -18.38 -2.91
N PHE A 180 5.61 -17.12 -2.99
CA PHE A 180 5.39 -16.33 -4.20
C PHE A 180 6.45 -16.66 -5.26
N VAL A 181 5.98 -17.04 -6.46
CA VAL A 181 6.82 -17.31 -7.63
C VAL A 181 6.76 -16.12 -8.57
N GLU A 182 7.89 -15.79 -9.20
CA GLU A 182 7.97 -14.70 -10.19
C GLU A 182 6.96 -14.92 -11.33
N THR A 183 6.18 -13.87 -11.64
CA THR A 183 5.15 -13.93 -12.68
C THR A 183 5.58 -13.31 -14.01
N VAL A 184 6.65 -12.51 -14.02
CA VAL A 184 7.19 -11.88 -15.23
C VAL A 184 8.44 -12.60 -15.71
N PRO A 185 8.39 -13.33 -16.85
CA PRO A 185 9.58 -13.94 -17.44
C PRO A 185 10.65 -12.90 -17.76
N PRO A 186 11.94 -13.23 -17.63
CA PRO A 186 13.04 -12.32 -17.94
C PRO A 186 12.96 -11.67 -19.34
N ALA A 187 12.49 -12.43 -20.32
CA ALA A 187 12.32 -11.97 -21.71
C ALA A 187 11.26 -10.87 -21.86
N ASN A 188 10.30 -10.78 -20.93
CA ASN A 188 9.21 -9.79 -20.98
C ASN A 188 9.47 -8.55 -20.12
N ARG A 189 10.64 -8.46 -19.48
CA ARG A 189 11.03 -7.30 -18.66
C ARG A 189 11.31 -6.11 -19.56
N ARG A 190 10.65 -5.00 -19.25
CA ARG A 190 10.79 -3.76 -20.03
C ARG A 190 12.00 -2.95 -19.56
N GLY A 191 12.79 -2.43 -20.52
CA GLY A 191 13.83 -1.45 -20.22
C GLY A 191 13.22 -0.17 -19.64
N MET A 192 13.76 0.33 -18.54
CA MET A 192 13.29 1.58 -17.93
C MET A 192 14.15 2.73 -18.46
N HIS A 193 13.60 3.50 -19.40
CA HIS A 193 14.21 4.77 -19.82
C HIS A 193 13.51 5.91 -19.05
N PRO A 194 14.18 6.67 -18.17
CA PRO A 194 13.56 7.74 -17.39
C PRO A 194 12.84 8.77 -18.25
N VAL A 195 13.41 9.09 -19.42
CA VAL A 195 12.82 10.05 -20.37
C VAL A 195 11.53 9.52 -20.98
N SER A 196 11.43 8.21 -21.27
CA SER A 196 10.20 7.61 -21.81
C SER A 196 9.09 7.57 -20.76
N LEU A 197 9.42 7.34 -19.49
CA LEU A 197 8.45 7.40 -18.39
C LEU A 197 7.91 8.82 -18.20
N ALA A 198 8.78 9.82 -18.15
CA ALA A 198 8.37 11.22 -18.03
C ALA A 198 7.48 11.66 -19.22
N LYS A 199 7.83 11.24 -20.45
CA LYS A 199 7.00 11.49 -21.65
C LYS A 199 5.65 10.80 -21.55
N THR A 200 5.59 9.53 -21.13
CA THR A 200 4.34 8.78 -20.98
C THR A 200 3.44 9.42 -19.91
N TRP A 201 4.01 9.84 -18.79
CA TRP A 201 3.24 10.53 -17.76
C TRP A 201 2.76 11.91 -18.22
N GLY A 202 3.62 12.67 -18.93
CA GLY A 202 3.22 13.93 -19.54
C GLY A 202 2.07 13.79 -20.56
N LEU A 203 2.06 12.72 -21.34
CA LEU A 203 0.97 12.37 -22.26
C LEU A 203 -0.32 12.02 -21.52
N ILE A 204 -0.23 11.18 -20.48
CA ILE A 204 -1.41 10.77 -19.68
C ILE A 204 -2.02 11.97 -18.96
N LEU A 205 -1.20 12.81 -18.31
CA LEU A 205 -1.66 14.00 -17.60
C LEU A 205 -2.29 15.06 -18.51
N ARG A 206 -1.92 15.08 -19.80
CA ARG A 206 -2.48 15.98 -20.82
C ARG A 206 -3.66 15.39 -21.57
N HIS A 207 -3.95 14.09 -21.41
CA HIS A 207 -5.02 13.45 -22.16
C HIS A 207 -6.39 13.91 -21.64
N PRO A 208 -7.28 14.42 -22.50
CA PRO A 208 -8.56 15.02 -22.09
C PRO A 208 -9.44 14.05 -21.29
N THR A 209 -9.47 12.79 -21.66
CA THR A 209 -10.21 11.75 -20.91
C THR A 209 -9.70 11.61 -19.48
N PHE A 210 -8.37 11.64 -19.27
CA PHE A 210 -7.78 11.56 -17.93
C PHE A 210 -8.15 12.78 -17.08
N LEU A 211 -8.10 13.97 -17.67
CA LEU A 211 -8.48 15.23 -17.00
C LEU A 211 -9.96 15.24 -16.57
N VAL A 212 -10.84 14.67 -17.39
CA VAL A 212 -12.27 14.52 -17.03
C VAL A 212 -12.44 13.58 -15.84
N PHE A 213 -11.72 12.43 -15.79
CA PHE A 213 -11.81 11.47 -14.71
C PHE A 213 -11.25 11.98 -13.38
N ILE A 214 -10.25 12.88 -13.38
CA ILE A 214 -9.73 13.47 -12.14
C ILE A 214 -10.53 14.72 -11.70
N GLY A 215 -11.62 15.07 -12.39
CA GLY A 215 -12.52 16.15 -11.99
C GLY A 215 -12.01 17.57 -12.24
N VAL A 216 -10.93 17.71 -13.02
CA VAL A 216 -10.49 19.03 -13.49
C VAL A 216 -11.42 19.43 -14.63
N ARG A 217 -12.59 20.01 -14.29
CA ARG A 217 -13.50 20.61 -15.25
C ARG A 217 -12.83 21.85 -15.87
N HIS A 218 -12.20 21.71 -17.01
CA HIS A 218 -12.12 22.83 -17.93
C HIS A 218 -13.54 23.07 -18.47
N ARG A 219 -14.14 24.21 -18.11
CA ARG A 219 -15.30 24.77 -18.81
C ARG A 219 -14.96 24.81 -20.30
N PHE A 220 -15.62 23.99 -21.06
CA PHE A 220 -15.70 24.22 -22.51
C PHE A 220 -16.52 25.50 -22.69
N PRO A 221 -16.05 26.48 -23.49
CA PRO A 221 -16.91 27.57 -23.88
C PRO A 221 -18.09 26.98 -24.67
N SER A 222 -19.28 27.27 -24.23
CA SER A 222 -20.50 27.04 -24.97
C SER A 222 -20.52 28.08 -26.10
N ASP A 223 -20.24 27.65 -27.32
CA ASP A 223 -20.71 28.34 -28.50
C ASP A 223 -22.09 27.79 -28.90
#